data_7171fd7298de3a2008a93c6de2ef8416
#
_entry.id   7171fd7298de3a2008a93c6de2ef8416
#
_cell.length_a   1.000
_cell.length_b   1.000
_cell.length_c   1.000
_cell.angle_alpha   90.00
_cell.angle_beta   90.00
_cell.angle_gamma   90.00
#
_symmetry.space_group_name_H-M   'P 1'
#
loop_
_entity.id
_entity.type
_entity.pdbx_description
1 polymer ?
#
loop_
_entity_poly.entity_id
_entity_poly.type
_entity_poly.pdbx_seq_one_letter_code
_entity_poly.pdbx_strand_id
1 'polypeptide(L)'
;MKYHKFRKMDSKKYLEVTRFLKKTTHLTAREWVIAHLCADFKDTHNRSEMTWIGANLNQLVPFMEEDYTRQEVSNARASFKKKVQRSGTTFFYAYYAGLITQEEMIAMIHKMVQDMKKIIDTEGGEIPAEHATEVQMLVADVLRRINESMEEDYY
;
A
#
# COMPACT_ATOMS: atom_id res chain seq x y z
N MET A 1 -4.65 -5.44 -22.86
CA MET A 1 -5.31 -6.54 -22.14
C MET A 1 -5.13 -6.38 -20.62
N LYS A 2 -6.19 -6.62 -19.88
CA LYS A 2 -6.20 -6.45 -18.42
C LYS A 2 -5.17 -7.29 -17.66
N TYR A 3 -4.75 -8.42 -18.24
CA TYR A 3 -3.84 -9.36 -17.59
C TYR A 3 -2.36 -8.95 -17.62
N HIS A 4 -1.99 -7.90 -18.32
CA HIS A 4 -0.57 -7.55 -18.50
C HIS A 4 0.08 -6.87 -17.31
N LYS A 5 -0.70 -6.24 -16.43
CA LYS A 5 -0.17 -5.48 -15.29
C LYS A 5 0.10 -6.37 -14.07
N PHE A 6 -0.73 -7.38 -13.85
CA PHE A 6 -0.55 -8.28 -12.71
C PHE A 6 0.26 -9.50 -13.13
N ARG A 7 1.46 -9.61 -12.57
CA ARG A 7 2.29 -10.80 -12.78
C ARG A 7 1.88 -11.88 -11.80
N LYS A 8 1.56 -13.06 -12.31
CA LYS A 8 1.29 -14.21 -11.46
C LYS A 8 2.51 -14.52 -10.62
N MET A 9 2.37 -14.53 -9.31
CA MET A 9 3.40 -14.96 -8.39
C MET A 9 3.41 -16.46 -8.26
N ASP A 10 4.61 -17.05 -8.20
CA ASP A 10 4.74 -18.43 -7.78
C ASP A 10 4.57 -18.55 -6.25
N SER A 11 4.43 -19.77 -5.76
CA SER A 11 4.21 -20.06 -4.35
C SER A 11 5.34 -19.53 -3.46
N LYS A 12 6.58 -19.58 -3.95
CA LYS A 12 7.75 -19.14 -3.21
C LYS A 12 7.74 -17.63 -3.00
N LYS A 13 7.48 -16.86 -4.04
CA LYS A 13 7.37 -15.39 -3.94
C LYS A 13 6.23 -14.97 -3.02
N TYR A 14 5.08 -15.62 -3.14
CA TYR A 14 3.94 -15.34 -2.28
C TYR A 14 4.29 -15.55 -0.80
N LEU A 15 4.97 -16.64 -0.46
CA LEU A 15 5.41 -16.91 0.91
C LEU A 15 6.43 -15.90 1.40
N GLU A 16 7.39 -15.51 0.56
CA GLU A 16 8.39 -14.49 0.89
C GLU A 16 7.75 -13.14 1.17
N VAL A 17 6.86 -12.68 0.29
CA VAL A 17 6.13 -11.43 0.49
C VAL A 17 5.30 -11.49 1.77
N THR A 18 4.59 -12.58 2.01
CA THR A 18 3.79 -12.77 3.23
C THR A 18 4.65 -12.63 4.50
N ARG A 19 5.84 -13.20 4.50
CA ARG A 19 6.78 -13.07 5.62
C ARG A 19 7.21 -11.62 5.86
N PHE A 20 7.57 -10.90 4.80
CA PHE A 20 7.96 -9.49 4.92
C PHE A 20 6.81 -8.62 5.39
N LEU A 21 5.60 -8.83 4.86
CA LEU A 21 4.42 -8.10 5.29
C LEU A 21 4.14 -8.30 6.79
N LYS A 22 4.22 -9.55 7.24
CA LYS A 22 3.99 -9.88 8.66
C LYS A 22 5.04 -9.25 9.58
N LYS A 23 6.30 -9.20 9.12
CA LYS A 23 7.41 -8.68 9.90
C LYS A 23 7.46 -7.15 9.92
N THR A 24 7.10 -6.50 8.82
CA THR A 24 7.35 -5.06 8.62
C THR A 24 6.09 -4.21 8.51
N THR A 25 4.90 -4.84 8.37
CA THR A 25 3.63 -4.12 8.23
C THR A 25 2.54 -4.77 9.08
N HIS A 26 1.38 -4.14 9.12
CA HIS A 26 0.16 -4.72 9.70
C HIS A 26 -0.76 -5.31 8.62
N LEU A 27 -0.29 -5.36 7.36
CA LEU A 27 -1.08 -5.86 6.24
C LEU A 27 -1.07 -7.39 6.20
N THR A 28 -2.23 -7.96 5.86
CA THR A 28 -2.32 -9.38 5.54
C THR A 28 -2.04 -9.61 4.06
N ALA A 29 -1.67 -10.82 3.69
CA ALA A 29 -1.47 -11.19 2.30
C ALA A 29 -2.74 -10.96 1.46
N ARG A 30 -3.92 -11.23 2.03
CA ARG A 30 -5.21 -10.99 1.39
C ARG A 30 -5.40 -9.51 1.05
N GLU A 31 -5.17 -8.62 2.01
CA GLU A 31 -5.27 -7.17 1.82
C GLU A 31 -4.28 -6.69 0.77
N TRP A 32 -3.07 -7.17 0.82
CA TRP A 32 -2.02 -6.85 -0.14
C TRP A 32 -2.40 -7.25 -1.57
N VAL A 33 -2.85 -8.50 -1.77
CA VAL A 33 -3.26 -9.00 -3.09
C VAL A 33 -4.43 -8.18 -3.64
N ILE A 34 -5.47 -7.99 -2.84
CA ILE A 34 -6.65 -7.25 -3.28
C ILE A 34 -6.32 -5.79 -3.60
N ALA A 35 -5.44 -5.15 -2.83
CA ALA A 35 -4.99 -3.79 -3.12
C ALA A 35 -4.30 -3.70 -4.48
N HIS A 36 -3.42 -4.65 -4.81
CA HIS A 36 -2.76 -4.71 -6.12
C HIS A 36 -3.75 -4.93 -7.25
N LEU A 37 -4.68 -5.86 -7.09
CA LEU A 37 -5.67 -6.16 -8.12
C LEU A 37 -6.60 -4.96 -8.36
N CYS A 38 -7.02 -4.28 -7.31
CA CYS A 38 -7.85 -3.08 -7.42
C CYS A 38 -7.10 -1.91 -8.08
N ALA A 39 -5.79 -1.82 -7.89
CA ALA A 39 -4.97 -0.81 -8.54
C ALA A 39 -4.76 -1.09 -10.03
N ASP A 40 -4.63 -2.38 -10.40
CA ASP A 40 -4.31 -2.79 -11.77
C ASP A 40 -5.54 -2.96 -12.66
N PHE A 41 -6.66 -3.42 -12.11
CA PHE A 41 -7.88 -3.72 -12.87
C PHE A 41 -8.95 -2.66 -12.64
N LYS A 42 -8.89 -1.61 -13.43
CA LYS A 42 -9.81 -0.48 -13.39
C LYS A 42 -10.56 -0.35 -14.70
N ASP A 43 -11.80 0.15 -14.62
CA ASP A 43 -12.61 0.45 -15.79
C ASP A 43 -12.20 1.79 -16.43
N THR A 44 -12.92 2.20 -17.48
CA THR A 44 -12.66 3.45 -18.20
C THR A 44 -12.90 4.71 -17.35
N HIS A 45 -13.61 4.58 -16.22
CA HIS A 45 -13.88 5.67 -15.27
C HIS A 45 -12.90 5.65 -14.08
N ASN A 46 -11.81 4.89 -14.18
CA ASN A 46 -10.79 4.75 -13.14
C ASN A 46 -11.34 4.13 -11.83
N ARG A 47 -12.37 3.33 -11.91
CA ARG A 47 -12.94 2.58 -10.79
C ARG A 47 -12.46 1.14 -10.81
N SER A 48 -12.13 0.58 -9.64
CA SER A 48 -11.73 -0.82 -9.54
C SER A 48 -12.88 -1.75 -9.93
N GLU A 49 -12.58 -2.74 -10.75
CA GLU A 49 -13.55 -3.73 -11.24
C GLU A 49 -13.76 -4.85 -10.21
N MET A 50 -14.32 -4.52 -9.06
CA MET A 50 -14.37 -5.41 -7.89
C MET A 50 -15.15 -6.71 -8.13
N THR A 51 -16.26 -6.64 -8.87
CA THR A 51 -17.05 -7.84 -9.20
C THR A 51 -16.24 -8.80 -10.07
N TRP A 52 -15.60 -8.25 -11.10
CA TRP A 52 -14.76 -9.05 -12.00
C TRP A 52 -13.53 -9.63 -11.27
N ILE A 53 -12.87 -8.83 -10.43
CA ILE A 53 -11.72 -9.26 -9.62
C ILE A 53 -12.12 -10.44 -8.75
N GLY A 54 -13.23 -10.33 -8.03
CA GLY A 54 -13.70 -11.38 -7.13
C GLY A 54 -14.04 -12.66 -7.86
N ALA A 55 -14.72 -12.56 -9.01
CA ALA A 55 -15.13 -13.71 -9.82
C ALA A 55 -13.95 -14.44 -10.48
N ASN A 56 -12.82 -13.75 -10.67
CA ASN A 56 -11.63 -14.31 -11.32
C ASN A 56 -10.45 -14.50 -10.37
N LEU A 57 -10.67 -14.36 -9.08
CA LEU A 57 -9.60 -14.34 -8.08
C LEU A 57 -8.75 -15.61 -8.10
N ASN A 58 -9.39 -16.77 -8.20
CA ASN A 58 -8.69 -18.05 -8.24
C ASN A 58 -7.77 -18.16 -9.46
N GLN A 59 -8.17 -17.61 -10.60
CA GLN A 59 -7.33 -17.59 -11.81
C GLN A 59 -6.19 -16.59 -11.73
N LEU A 60 -6.44 -15.43 -11.12
CA LEU A 60 -5.44 -14.38 -10.96
C LEU A 60 -4.41 -14.73 -9.90
N VAL A 61 -4.87 -15.33 -8.82
CA VAL A 61 -4.03 -15.69 -7.67
C VAL A 61 -4.30 -17.15 -7.29
N PRO A 62 -3.56 -18.10 -7.86
CA PRO A 62 -3.84 -19.54 -7.65
C PRO A 62 -3.78 -20.01 -6.20
N PHE A 63 -3.17 -19.22 -5.31
CA PHE A 63 -3.07 -19.54 -3.87
C PHE A 63 -4.34 -19.21 -3.10
N MET A 64 -5.25 -18.47 -3.71
CA MET A 64 -6.56 -18.20 -3.14
C MET A 64 -7.54 -19.19 -3.73
N GLU A 65 -7.91 -20.18 -2.94
CA GLU A 65 -8.70 -21.33 -3.40
C GLU A 65 -10.13 -20.96 -3.79
N GLU A 66 -10.68 -19.88 -3.22
CA GLU A 66 -12.06 -19.48 -3.45
C GLU A 66 -12.13 -18.10 -4.08
N ASP A 67 -13.11 -17.92 -4.97
CA ASP A 67 -13.44 -16.60 -5.50
C ASP A 67 -14.14 -15.76 -4.42
N TYR A 68 -14.10 -14.45 -4.60
CA TYR A 68 -14.71 -13.50 -3.69
C TYR A 68 -15.93 -12.84 -4.32
N THR A 69 -16.90 -12.51 -3.49
CA THR A 69 -17.94 -11.59 -3.87
C THR A 69 -17.38 -10.16 -3.99
N ARG A 70 -18.11 -9.29 -4.68
CA ARG A 70 -17.77 -7.86 -4.73
C ARG A 70 -17.60 -7.26 -3.32
N GLN A 71 -18.48 -7.65 -2.39
CA GLN A 71 -18.44 -7.16 -1.02
C GLN A 71 -17.17 -7.60 -0.29
N GLU A 72 -16.72 -8.83 -0.51
CA GLU A 72 -15.47 -9.33 0.07
C GLU A 72 -14.24 -8.58 -0.48
N VAL A 73 -14.21 -8.30 -1.77
CA VAL A 73 -13.17 -7.48 -2.40
C VAL A 73 -13.18 -6.07 -1.82
N SER A 74 -14.36 -5.46 -1.74
CA SER A 74 -14.54 -4.12 -1.19
C SER A 74 -14.09 -4.04 0.27
N ASN A 75 -14.44 -5.03 1.08
CA ASN A 75 -14.05 -5.09 2.50
C ASN A 75 -12.53 -5.22 2.67
N ALA A 76 -11.90 -6.06 1.87
CA ALA A 76 -10.45 -6.25 1.94
C ALA A 76 -9.71 -4.95 1.53
N ARG A 77 -10.18 -4.28 0.48
CA ARG A 77 -9.61 -2.99 0.07
C ARG A 77 -9.81 -1.90 1.13
N ALA A 78 -11.00 -1.83 1.72
CA ALA A 78 -11.29 -0.87 2.78
C ALA A 78 -10.42 -1.12 4.01
N SER A 79 -10.21 -2.37 4.40
CA SER A 79 -9.32 -2.75 5.48
C SER A 79 -7.86 -2.35 5.19
N PHE A 80 -7.39 -2.56 3.98
CA PHE A 80 -6.08 -2.11 3.53
C PHE A 80 -5.91 -0.60 3.72
N LYS A 81 -6.84 0.19 3.18
CA LYS A 81 -6.78 1.66 3.27
C LYS A 81 -6.81 2.14 4.72
N LYS A 82 -7.62 1.51 5.54
CA LYS A 82 -7.73 1.86 6.98
C LYS A 82 -6.40 1.63 7.70
N LYS A 83 -5.72 0.54 7.41
CA LYS A 83 -4.42 0.23 7.99
C LYS A 83 -3.34 1.22 7.52
N VAL A 84 -3.34 1.59 6.26
CA VAL A 84 -2.44 2.64 5.73
C VAL A 84 -2.67 3.95 6.45
N GLN A 85 -3.93 4.39 6.58
CA GLN A 85 -4.27 5.63 7.27
C GLN A 85 -3.85 5.60 8.74
N ARG A 86 -4.11 4.49 9.45
CA ARG A 86 -3.75 4.33 10.86
C ARG A 86 -2.24 4.39 11.07
N SER A 87 -1.47 3.78 10.18
CA SER A 87 -0.01 3.82 10.24
C SER A 87 0.50 5.26 10.12
N GLY A 88 -0.05 6.02 9.18
CA GLY A 88 0.29 7.43 9.01
C GLY A 88 -0.09 8.28 10.22
N THR A 89 -1.31 8.09 10.74
CA THR A 89 -1.79 8.80 11.92
C THR A 89 -0.88 8.55 13.12
N THR A 90 -0.52 7.30 13.36
CA THR A 90 0.37 6.93 14.48
C THR A 90 1.73 7.60 14.36
N PHE A 91 2.31 7.56 13.16
CA PHE A 91 3.62 8.15 12.89
C PHE A 91 3.61 9.66 13.09
N PHE A 92 2.67 10.36 12.47
CA PHE A 92 2.58 11.81 12.57
C PHE A 92 2.24 12.27 13.99
N TYR A 93 1.34 11.56 14.65
CA TYR A 93 1.01 11.86 16.06
C TYR A 93 2.25 11.78 16.94
N ALA A 94 3.02 10.70 16.83
CA ALA A 94 4.22 10.52 17.64
C ALA A 94 5.24 11.65 17.46
N TYR A 95 5.41 12.11 16.22
CA TYR A 95 6.33 13.21 15.92
C TYR A 95 5.79 14.57 16.41
N TYR A 96 4.56 14.92 16.06
CA TYR A 96 3.99 16.22 16.42
C TYR A 96 3.71 16.34 17.93
N ALA A 97 3.44 15.23 18.61
CA ALA A 97 3.28 15.22 20.08
C ALA A 97 4.61 15.25 20.84
N GLY A 98 5.74 15.21 20.13
CA GLY A 98 7.06 15.23 20.74
C GLY A 98 7.46 13.93 21.42
N LEU A 99 6.83 12.82 21.02
CA LEU A 99 7.12 11.50 21.60
C LEU A 99 8.34 10.84 20.97
N ILE A 100 8.76 11.29 19.79
CA ILE A 100 9.98 10.88 19.11
C ILE A 100 10.77 12.13 18.70
N THR A 101 12.09 12.02 18.74
CA THR A 101 12.98 13.12 18.32
C THR A 101 13.11 13.16 16.82
N GLN A 102 13.69 14.27 16.30
CA GLN A 102 13.98 14.38 14.89
C GLN A 102 14.93 13.28 14.40
N GLU A 103 15.96 12.97 15.20
CA GLU A 103 16.92 11.91 14.88
C GLU A 103 16.25 10.54 14.83
N GLU A 104 15.36 10.25 15.79
CA GLU A 104 14.60 9.01 15.81
C GLU A 104 13.68 8.93 14.59
N MET A 105 13.01 10.02 14.23
CA MET A 105 12.15 10.09 13.06
C MET A 105 12.92 9.77 11.77
N ILE A 106 14.11 10.37 11.60
CA ILE A 106 14.96 10.14 10.43
C ILE A 106 15.38 8.67 10.35
N ALA A 107 15.80 8.09 11.49
CA ALA A 107 16.18 6.68 11.54
C ALA A 107 15.00 5.76 11.20
N MET A 108 13.81 6.07 11.70
CA MET A 108 12.59 5.30 11.39
C MET A 108 12.24 5.39 9.90
N ILE A 109 12.30 6.58 9.31
CA ILE A 109 12.01 6.76 7.88
C ILE A 109 13.01 5.97 7.04
N HIS A 110 14.29 5.99 7.41
CA HIS A 110 15.32 5.23 6.72
C HIS A 110 15.00 3.73 6.74
N LYS A 111 14.59 3.21 7.89
CA LYS A 111 14.17 1.80 8.04
C LYS A 111 12.91 1.50 7.22
N MET A 112 11.93 2.41 7.24
CA MET A 112 10.71 2.28 6.43
C MET A 112 11.02 2.15 4.95
N VAL A 113 11.94 2.98 4.44
CA VAL A 113 12.36 2.93 3.03
C VAL A 113 13.05 1.62 2.71
N GLN A 114 13.92 1.11 3.59
CA GLN A 114 14.57 -0.17 3.40
C GLN A 114 13.55 -1.32 3.33
N ASP A 115 12.58 -1.32 4.24
CA ASP A 115 11.52 -2.33 4.28
C ASP A 115 10.64 -2.27 3.04
N MET A 116 10.26 -1.06 2.62
CA MET A 116 9.50 -0.84 1.39
C MET A 116 10.23 -1.39 0.16
N LYS A 117 11.52 -1.11 0.02
CA LYS A 117 12.33 -1.61 -1.09
C LYS A 117 12.37 -3.14 -1.12
N LYS A 118 12.49 -3.77 0.03
CA LYS A 118 12.48 -5.24 0.12
C LYS A 118 11.18 -5.85 -0.36
N ILE A 119 10.05 -5.25 0.02
CA ILE A 119 8.73 -5.71 -0.40
C ILE A 119 8.62 -5.58 -1.93
N ILE A 120 8.95 -4.43 -2.48
CA ILE A 120 8.86 -4.17 -3.93
C ILE A 120 9.78 -5.10 -4.72
N ASP A 121 11.01 -5.29 -4.27
CA ASP A 121 11.97 -6.19 -4.92
C ASP A 121 11.47 -7.65 -4.89
N THR A 122 10.90 -8.08 -3.78
CA THR A 122 10.35 -9.44 -3.62
C THR A 122 9.13 -9.65 -4.52
N GLU A 123 8.30 -8.62 -4.70
CA GLU A 123 7.18 -8.64 -5.64
C GLU A 123 7.63 -8.74 -7.10
N GLY A 124 8.91 -8.43 -7.38
CA GLY A 124 9.43 -8.33 -8.74
C GLY A 124 9.14 -6.99 -9.39
N GLY A 125 8.76 -5.98 -8.60
CA GLY A 125 8.52 -4.61 -9.07
C GLY A 125 9.79 -3.77 -9.07
N GLU A 126 9.74 -2.67 -9.79
CA GLU A 126 10.75 -1.63 -9.77
C GLU A 126 10.08 -0.29 -9.54
N ILE A 127 10.75 0.61 -8.81
CA ILE A 127 10.29 1.98 -8.68
C ILE A 127 10.96 2.78 -9.80
N PRO A 128 10.21 3.26 -10.83
CA PRO A 128 10.80 4.14 -11.83
C PRO A 128 11.35 5.40 -11.17
N ALA A 129 12.52 5.87 -11.59
CA ALA A 129 13.13 7.08 -11.06
C ALA A 129 12.19 8.30 -11.17
N GLU A 130 11.47 8.39 -12.29
CA GLU A 130 10.46 9.44 -12.52
C GLU A 130 9.35 9.40 -11.48
N HIS A 131 8.84 8.21 -11.15
CA HIS A 131 7.78 8.04 -10.17
C HIS A 131 8.26 8.41 -8.76
N ALA A 132 9.50 8.06 -8.41
CA ALA A 132 10.09 8.44 -7.13
C ALA A 132 10.15 9.96 -6.97
N THR A 133 10.54 10.69 -8.02
CA THR A 133 10.59 12.15 -8.03
C THR A 133 9.19 12.76 -7.86
N GLU A 134 8.20 12.25 -8.61
CA GLU A 134 6.80 12.71 -8.50
C GLU A 134 6.26 12.50 -7.09
N VAL A 135 6.52 11.34 -6.49
CA VAL A 135 6.08 11.03 -5.12
C VAL A 135 6.72 11.97 -4.12
N GLN A 136 8.03 12.25 -4.24
CA GLN A 136 8.73 13.18 -3.37
C GLN A 136 8.14 14.59 -3.44
N MET A 137 7.86 15.07 -4.64
CA MET A 137 7.25 16.40 -4.84
C MET A 137 5.84 16.46 -4.25
N LEU A 138 5.04 15.41 -4.46
CA LEU A 138 3.69 15.33 -3.92
C LEU A 138 3.70 15.31 -2.38
N VAL A 139 4.58 14.51 -1.79
CA VAL A 139 4.73 14.42 -0.32
C VAL A 139 5.11 15.77 0.26
N ALA A 140 6.07 16.46 -0.36
CA ALA A 140 6.49 17.79 0.09
C ALA A 140 5.34 18.80 0.04
N ASP A 141 4.54 18.80 -1.03
CA ASP A 141 3.39 19.67 -1.19
C ASP A 141 2.31 19.37 -0.14
N VAL A 142 2.01 18.09 0.09
CA VAL A 142 1.02 17.67 1.10
C VAL A 142 1.45 18.09 2.50
N LEU A 143 2.72 17.88 2.86
CA LEU A 143 3.26 18.29 4.17
C LEU A 143 3.16 19.81 4.37
N ARG A 144 3.44 20.61 3.33
CA ARG A 144 3.29 22.05 3.39
C ARG A 144 1.85 22.47 3.66
N ARG A 145 0.89 21.84 2.96
CA ARG A 145 -0.55 22.11 3.15
C ARG A 145 -1.03 21.73 4.54
N ILE A 146 -0.53 20.62 5.09
CA ILE A 146 -0.85 20.18 6.46
C ILE A 146 -0.35 21.23 7.46
N ASN A 147 0.89 21.72 7.32
CA ASN A 147 1.46 22.73 8.20
C ASN A 147 0.67 24.03 8.13
N GLU A 148 0.29 24.51 6.94
CA GLU A 148 -0.53 25.69 6.76
C GLU A 148 -1.89 25.55 7.46
N SER A 149 -2.54 24.39 7.31
CA SER A 149 -3.82 24.11 7.97
C SER A 149 -3.69 24.11 9.50
N MET A 150 -2.60 23.55 10.04
CA MET A 150 -2.36 23.55 11.49
C MET A 150 -2.13 24.97 12.03
N GLU A 151 -1.42 25.80 11.31
CA GLU A 151 -1.20 27.19 11.67
C GLU A 151 -2.50 28.00 11.70
N GLU A 152 -3.38 27.81 10.72
CA GLU A 152 -4.70 28.44 10.66
C GLU A 152 -5.58 28.06 11.86
N ASP A 153 -5.53 26.80 12.31
CA ASP A 153 -6.30 26.32 13.44
C ASP A 153 -5.83 26.90 14.78
N TYR A 154 -4.58 27.39 14.86
CA TYR A 154 -4.02 28.00 16.06
C TYR A 154 -4.30 29.51 16.19
N TYR A 155 -4.65 30.15 15.10
CA TYR A 155 -4.95 31.57 15.05
C TYR A 155 -6.42 31.80 14.68
#